data_3b152106818239d59be0d4763dfff265
#
_entry.id   3b152106818239d59be0d4763dfff265
#
_cell.length_a   1.000
_cell.length_b   1.000
_cell.length_c   1.000
_cell.angle_alpha   90.00
_cell.angle_beta   90.00
_cell.angle_gamma   90.00
#
_symmetry.space_group_name_H-M   'P 1'
#
loop_
_entity.id
_entity.type
_entity.pdbx_description
1 polymer ?
#
loop_
_entity_poly.entity_id
_entity_poly.type
_entity_poly.pdbx_seq_one_letter_code
_entity_poly.pdbx_strand_id
1 'polypeptide(L)'
;GVAVKCATITPNAQRVEEYKLKQMWKSPNGTIRRILDGTVFRAPIIVKGVTPYVPGWKQPIVLARHAYGDIYNSVEARVSAGQSAYITICDKDGNEVSRRLIKQFSGDGIVQGVHNLDKSIQSFAVSCFNYALENKIPLWFGAKDTISKTYDHRFKDIFNEIYERDYKEKFEEAGIYFMYLRC
;
A
#
# COMPACT_ATOMS: atom_id res chain seq x y z
N GLY A 1 -22.09 2.73 -7.94
CA GLY A 1 -21.98 3.99 -8.66
C GLY A 1 -20.58 4.20 -9.22
N VAL A 2 -20.44 5.07 -10.19
CA VAL A 2 -19.17 5.43 -10.81
C VAL A 2 -18.92 6.92 -10.60
N ALA A 3 -17.68 7.29 -10.24
CA ALA A 3 -17.24 8.68 -10.13
C ALA A 3 -15.94 8.90 -10.89
N VAL A 4 -15.80 10.08 -11.51
CA VAL A 4 -14.59 10.49 -12.21
C VAL A 4 -13.99 11.71 -11.50
N LYS A 5 -12.69 11.64 -11.20
CA LYS A 5 -11.93 12.74 -10.64
C LYS A 5 -10.79 13.12 -11.58
N CYS A 6 -10.80 14.37 -12.00
CA CYS A 6 -9.71 14.96 -12.78
C CYS A 6 -8.45 15.20 -11.94
N ALA A 7 -7.33 15.49 -12.60
CA ALA A 7 -6.08 15.83 -11.93
C ALA A 7 -6.25 17.07 -11.01
N THR A 8 -5.59 17.04 -9.86
CA THR A 8 -5.54 18.14 -8.91
C THR A 8 -4.10 18.39 -8.49
N ILE A 9 -3.79 19.64 -8.18
CA ILE A 9 -2.49 20.03 -7.66
C ILE A 9 -2.61 20.16 -6.14
N THR A 10 -1.74 19.46 -5.40
CA THR A 10 -1.61 19.64 -3.96
C THR A 10 -0.78 20.90 -3.71
N PRO A 11 -1.27 21.88 -2.92
CA PRO A 11 -0.50 23.05 -2.58
C PRO A 11 0.81 22.70 -1.85
N ASN A 12 1.92 23.24 -2.31
CA ASN A 12 3.19 23.25 -1.59
C ASN A 12 3.27 24.48 -0.67
N ALA A 13 4.34 24.60 0.11
CA ALA A 13 4.53 25.73 1.03
C ALA A 13 4.42 27.11 0.35
N GLN A 14 5.01 27.27 -0.82
CA GLN A 14 4.93 28.51 -1.61
C GLN A 14 3.48 28.87 -1.98
N ARG A 15 2.68 27.87 -2.39
CA ARG A 15 1.27 28.09 -2.73
C ARG A 15 0.39 28.35 -1.53
N VAL A 16 0.73 27.79 -0.38
CA VAL A 16 0.04 28.08 0.88
C VAL A 16 0.18 29.58 1.18
N GLU A 17 1.36 30.14 1.02
CA GLU A 17 1.63 31.56 1.20
C GLU A 17 0.95 32.41 0.13
N GLU A 18 1.15 32.10 -1.14
CA GLU A 18 0.58 32.80 -2.30
C GLU A 18 -0.94 32.93 -2.23
N TYR A 19 -1.62 31.83 -1.92
CA TYR A 19 -3.09 31.78 -1.84
C TYR A 19 -3.64 32.00 -0.44
N LYS A 20 -2.81 32.33 0.54
CA LYS A 20 -3.19 32.57 1.95
C LYS A 20 -4.02 31.43 2.52
N LEU A 21 -3.61 30.18 2.24
CA LEU A 21 -4.29 28.99 2.74
C LEU A 21 -3.99 28.81 4.23
N LYS A 22 -4.95 28.27 4.98
CA LYS A 22 -4.79 27.99 6.41
C LYS A 22 -3.70 26.95 6.70
N GLN A 23 -3.53 25.99 5.79
CA GLN A 23 -2.54 24.92 5.92
C GLN A 23 -2.29 24.22 4.57
N MET A 24 -1.21 23.47 4.49
CA MET A 24 -0.94 22.58 3.36
C MET A 24 -1.85 21.33 3.48
N TRP A 25 -2.72 21.15 2.50
CA TRP A 25 -3.63 20.00 2.45
C TRP A 25 -2.90 18.72 1.99
N LYS A 26 -3.31 17.58 2.54
CA LYS A 26 -2.87 16.27 2.00
C LYS A 26 -3.44 16.08 0.60
N SER A 27 -2.77 15.25 -0.21
CA SER A 27 -3.22 14.95 -1.57
C SER A 27 -4.68 14.49 -1.61
N PRO A 28 -5.58 15.14 -2.37
CA PRO A 28 -6.96 14.69 -2.52
C PRO A 28 -7.07 13.28 -3.09
N ASN A 29 -6.14 12.89 -3.97
CA ASN A 29 -6.07 11.53 -4.53
C ASN A 29 -5.81 10.49 -3.43
N GLY A 30 -4.83 10.74 -2.56
CA GLY A 30 -4.53 9.88 -1.43
C GLY A 30 -5.69 9.78 -0.45
N THR A 31 -6.34 10.92 -0.16
CA THR A 31 -7.49 10.99 0.75
C THR A 31 -8.68 10.18 0.24
N ILE A 32 -9.06 10.34 -1.04
CA ILE A 32 -10.16 9.60 -1.64
C ILE A 32 -9.88 8.10 -1.65
N ARG A 33 -8.69 7.68 -2.08
CA ARG A 33 -8.30 6.27 -2.10
C ARG A 33 -8.39 5.63 -0.72
N ARG A 34 -7.90 6.34 0.30
CA ARG A 34 -7.95 5.87 1.69
C ARG A 34 -9.38 5.75 2.23
N ILE A 35 -10.26 6.71 1.91
CA ILE A 35 -11.67 6.67 2.32
C ILE A 35 -12.39 5.50 1.65
N LEU A 36 -12.10 5.23 0.39
CA LEU A 36 -12.71 4.14 -0.37
C LEU A 36 -12.11 2.77 -0.01
N ASP A 37 -10.93 2.73 0.64
CA ASP A 37 -10.22 1.48 0.95
C ASP A 37 -10.13 0.56 -0.27
N GLY A 38 -9.66 1.12 -1.40
CA GLY A 38 -9.75 0.46 -2.68
C GLY A 38 -8.43 -0.12 -3.17
N THR A 39 -8.53 -0.95 -4.19
CA THR A 39 -7.40 -1.47 -4.95
C THR A 39 -7.27 -0.75 -6.29
N VAL A 40 -6.07 -0.34 -6.63
CA VAL A 40 -5.79 0.30 -7.93
C VAL A 40 -5.01 -0.67 -8.81
N PHE A 41 -5.62 -1.08 -9.92
CA PHE A 41 -4.95 -1.87 -10.95
C PHE A 41 -4.38 -0.96 -12.02
N ARG A 42 -3.11 -1.17 -12.35
CA ARG A 42 -2.39 -0.43 -13.39
C ARG A 42 -1.98 -1.40 -14.49
N ALA A 43 -2.77 -1.45 -15.53
CA ALA A 43 -2.42 -2.12 -16.76
C ALA A 43 -1.49 -1.23 -17.61
N PRO A 44 -0.56 -1.79 -18.38
CA PRO A 44 0.27 -1.02 -19.28
C PRO A 44 -0.56 -0.40 -20.41
N ILE A 45 -0.20 0.83 -20.77
CA ILE A 45 -0.78 1.51 -21.93
C ILE A 45 0.27 1.46 -23.05
N ILE A 46 -0.03 0.74 -24.12
CA ILE A 46 0.86 0.63 -25.29
C ILE A 46 0.30 1.52 -26.39
N VAL A 47 1.07 2.51 -26.80
CA VAL A 47 0.70 3.44 -27.86
C VAL A 47 1.22 2.92 -29.20
N LYS A 48 0.32 2.85 -30.20
CA LYS A 48 0.69 2.41 -31.55
C LYS A 48 1.75 3.33 -32.15
N GLY A 49 2.82 2.73 -32.68
CA GLY A 49 3.95 3.45 -33.28
C GLY A 49 5.03 3.90 -32.28
N VAL A 50 4.84 3.65 -30.98
CA VAL A 50 5.86 3.89 -29.96
C VAL A 50 6.42 2.55 -29.50
N THR A 51 7.73 2.35 -29.64
CA THR A 51 8.40 1.13 -29.16
C THR A 51 8.41 1.11 -27.64
N PRO A 52 7.91 0.03 -26.98
CA PRO A 52 7.98 -0.09 -25.53
C PRO A 52 9.43 -0.07 -25.04
N TYR A 53 9.63 0.46 -23.83
CA TYR A 53 10.96 0.53 -23.22
C TYR A 53 11.63 -0.84 -23.08
N VAL A 54 10.85 -1.91 -22.88
CA VAL A 54 11.31 -3.30 -22.87
C VAL A 54 10.64 -4.07 -24.02
N PRO A 55 11.20 -4.06 -25.23
CA PRO A 55 10.52 -4.61 -26.42
C PRO A 55 10.39 -6.14 -26.40
N GLY A 56 11.16 -6.82 -25.54
CA GLY A 56 11.07 -8.29 -25.37
C GLY A 56 9.83 -8.77 -24.61
N TRP A 57 9.14 -7.91 -23.88
CA TRP A 57 7.95 -8.29 -23.14
C TRP A 57 6.74 -8.41 -24.08
N LYS A 58 6.18 -9.62 -24.15
CA LYS A 58 5.05 -9.95 -25.04
C LYS A 58 3.70 -9.93 -24.32
N GLN A 59 3.69 -10.04 -22.99
CA GLN A 59 2.48 -10.06 -22.19
C GLN A 59 2.44 -8.82 -21.27
N PRO A 60 1.26 -8.26 -21.04
CA PRO A 60 1.11 -7.14 -20.11
C PRO A 60 1.38 -7.59 -18.67
N ILE A 61 2.11 -6.76 -17.92
CA ILE A 61 2.26 -6.92 -16.47
C ILE A 61 1.38 -5.87 -15.81
N VAL A 62 0.37 -6.34 -15.08
CA VAL A 62 -0.55 -5.47 -14.33
C VAL A 62 -0.07 -5.37 -12.89
N LEU A 63 0.04 -4.14 -12.39
CA LEU A 63 0.43 -3.87 -11.01
C LEU A 63 -0.80 -3.53 -10.18
N ALA A 64 -1.11 -4.39 -9.21
CA ALA A 64 -2.09 -4.09 -8.17
C ALA A 64 -1.45 -3.27 -7.05
N ARG A 65 -2.16 -2.26 -6.56
CA ARG A 65 -1.71 -1.38 -5.49
C ARG A 65 -2.76 -1.29 -4.39
N HIS A 66 -2.37 -1.63 -3.19
CA HIS A 66 -3.16 -1.36 -2.00
C HIS A 66 -3.18 0.15 -1.72
N ALA A 67 -4.34 0.72 -1.49
CA ALA A 67 -4.52 2.15 -1.42
C ALA A 67 -5.15 2.63 -0.09
N TYR A 68 -4.82 1.98 1.01
CA TYR A 68 -5.36 2.30 2.33
C TYR A 68 -4.30 2.88 3.28
N GLY A 69 -3.42 2.05 3.79
CA GLY A 69 -2.42 2.39 4.80
C GLY A 69 -1.05 2.73 4.22
N ASP A 70 0.00 2.17 4.82
CA ASP A 70 1.40 2.35 4.44
C ASP A 70 1.79 3.83 4.38
N ILE A 71 2.58 4.21 3.39
CA ILE A 71 3.06 5.59 3.20
C ILE A 71 1.95 6.59 2.93
N TYR A 72 0.77 6.16 2.47
CA TYR A 72 -0.36 7.06 2.16
C TYR A 72 -1.09 7.57 3.39
N ASN A 73 -0.90 6.89 4.52
CA ASN A 73 -1.49 7.26 5.80
C ASN A 73 -0.47 7.19 6.93
N SER A 74 0.79 7.45 6.62
CA SER A 74 1.87 7.50 7.59
C SER A 74 1.83 8.75 8.45
N VAL A 75 2.46 8.65 9.62
CA VAL A 75 2.81 9.77 10.50
C VAL A 75 4.31 9.94 10.46
N GLU A 76 4.77 11.16 10.25
CA GLU A 76 6.19 11.47 10.13
C GLU A 76 6.59 12.57 11.12
N ALA A 77 7.81 12.48 11.63
CA ALA A 77 8.38 13.51 12.49
C ALA A 77 9.89 13.68 12.24
N ARG A 78 10.37 14.92 12.38
CA ARG A 78 11.81 15.20 12.56
C ARG A 78 12.20 14.93 13.98
N VAL A 79 13.40 14.41 14.19
CA VAL A 79 13.98 14.10 15.50
C VAL A 79 15.33 14.75 15.58
N SER A 80 15.60 15.49 16.66
CA SER A 80 16.90 16.13 16.89
C SER A 80 17.87 15.21 17.63
N ALA A 81 19.16 15.54 17.54
CA ALA A 81 20.20 14.87 18.31
C ALA A 81 19.85 14.81 19.80
N GLY A 82 20.10 13.69 20.44
CA GLY A 82 19.80 13.44 21.85
C GLY A 82 18.35 12.99 22.14
N GLN A 83 17.46 13.09 21.19
CA GLN A 83 16.07 12.60 21.35
C GLN A 83 15.96 11.11 21.08
N SER A 84 14.86 10.51 21.57
CA SER A 84 14.51 9.10 21.33
C SER A 84 13.12 8.99 20.75
N ALA A 85 12.95 8.15 19.74
CA ALA A 85 11.66 7.82 19.18
C ALA A 85 11.18 6.45 19.66
N TYR A 86 9.88 6.35 19.93
CA TYR A 86 9.22 5.12 20.40
C TYR A 86 7.98 4.82 19.57
N ILE A 87 7.65 3.54 19.46
CA ILE A 87 6.32 3.08 19.12
C ILE A 87 5.59 2.71 20.40
N THR A 88 4.44 3.33 20.66
CA THR A 88 3.62 3.09 21.84
C THR A 88 2.23 2.65 21.38
N ILE A 89 1.72 1.57 21.97
CA ILE A 89 0.38 1.07 21.76
C ILE A 89 -0.40 1.33 23.04
N CYS A 90 -1.54 2.00 22.92
CA CYS A 90 -2.45 2.28 24.01
C CYS A 90 -3.77 1.53 23.81
N ASP A 91 -4.45 1.24 24.91
CA ASP A 91 -5.82 0.73 24.89
C ASP A 91 -6.83 1.85 24.54
N LYS A 92 -8.12 1.51 24.52
CA LYS A 92 -9.21 2.45 24.22
C LYS A 92 -9.33 3.62 25.23
N ASP A 93 -8.82 3.44 26.44
CA ASP A 93 -8.90 4.43 27.53
C ASP A 93 -7.60 5.28 27.60
N GLY A 94 -6.65 5.03 26.67
CA GLY A 94 -5.39 5.76 26.55
C GLY A 94 -4.26 5.22 27.43
N ASN A 95 -4.45 4.11 28.13
CA ASN A 95 -3.40 3.50 28.94
C ASN A 95 -2.36 2.79 28.06
N GLU A 96 -1.09 2.92 28.39
CA GLU A 96 0.00 2.28 27.67
C GLU A 96 -0.06 0.75 27.84
N VAL A 97 -0.22 0.02 26.74
CA VAL A 97 -0.18 -1.45 26.69
C VAL A 97 1.24 -1.93 26.39
N SER A 98 1.92 -1.26 25.49
CA SER A 98 3.31 -1.58 25.18
C SER A 98 4.05 -0.36 24.63
N ARG A 99 5.36 -0.31 24.89
CA ARG A 99 6.26 0.72 24.38
C ARG A 99 7.56 0.09 23.94
N ARG A 100 8.01 0.41 22.74
CA ARG A 100 9.28 -0.08 22.18
C ARG A 100 10.09 1.07 21.64
N LEU A 101 11.37 1.08 21.99
CA LEU A 101 12.32 2.05 21.45
C LEU A 101 12.54 1.75 19.95
N ILE A 102 12.33 2.74 19.10
CA ILE A 102 12.72 2.69 17.70
C ILE A 102 14.21 3.01 17.60
N LYS A 103 14.60 4.19 18.12
CA LYS A 103 15.98 4.66 18.04
C LYS A 103 16.24 5.76 19.05
N GLN A 104 17.44 5.75 19.63
CA GLN A 104 18.05 6.92 20.29
C GLN A 104 18.94 7.62 19.27
N PHE A 105 18.65 8.87 18.98
CA PHE A 105 19.31 9.62 17.92
C PHE A 105 20.57 10.31 18.42
N SER A 106 21.72 9.98 17.85
CA SER A 106 23.00 10.65 18.11
C SER A 106 23.22 11.88 17.22
N GLY A 107 22.38 12.07 16.21
CA GLY A 107 22.34 13.20 15.29
C GLY A 107 20.91 13.46 14.86
N ASP A 108 20.68 14.53 14.11
CA ASP A 108 19.36 14.84 13.57
C ASP A 108 18.89 13.73 12.61
N GLY A 109 17.57 13.49 12.59
CA GLY A 109 17.00 12.41 11.79
C GLY A 109 15.50 12.56 11.57
N ILE A 110 14.93 11.50 11.05
CA ILE A 110 13.49 11.39 10.77
C ILE A 110 12.96 10.05 11.27
N VAL A 111 11.68 10.01 11.60
CA VAL A 111 10.93 8.80 11.94
C VAL A 111 9.61 8.78 11.19
N GLN A 112 9.20 7.58 10.78
CA GLN A 112 7.92 7.35 10.11
C GLN A 112 7.22 6.16 10.75
N GLY A 113 5.93 6.32 11.04
CA GLY A 113 5.03 5.25 11.47
C GLY A 113 4.02 4.91 10.37
N VAL A 114 3.86 3.61 10.08
CA VAL A 114 2.90 3.08 9.10
C VAL A 114 1.98 2.07 9.77
N HIS A 115 0.79 1.84 9.18
CA HIS A 115 -0.19 0.87 9.69
C HIS A 115 -1.03 0.28 8.57
N ASN A 116 -1.66 -0.85 8.85
CA ASN A 116 -2.74 -1.43 8.05
C ASN A 116 -3.76 -2.11 8.96
N LEU A 117 -4.93 -2.41 8.39
CA LEU A 117 -5.97 -3.21 9.02
C LEU A 117 -6.11 -4.54 8.30
N ASP A 118 -6.28 -5.63 9.05
CA ASP A 118 -6.52 -6.97 8.49
C ASP A 118 -7.67 -6.98 7.49
N LYS A 119 -8.77 -6.30 7.81
CA LYS A 119 -9.93 -6.18 6.90
C LYS A 119 -9.57 -5.52 5.57
N SER A 120 -8.73 -4.50 5.59
CA SER A 120 -8.27 -3.81 4.37
C SER A 120 -7.34 -4.70 3.55
N ILE A 121 -6.44 -5.44 4.20
CA ILE A 121 -5.56 -6.42 3.54
C ILE A 121 -6.39 -7.54 2.91
N GLN A 122 -7.42 -8.04 3.59
CA GLN A 122 -8.36 -9.05 3.06
C GLN A 122 -9.08 -8.53 1.81
N SER A 123 -9.61 -7.30 1.86
CA SER A 123 -10.26 -6.65 0.71
C SER A 123 -9.31 -6.52 -0.48
N PHE A 124 -8.06 -6.16 -0.23
CA PHE A 124 -7.02 -6.09 -1.25
C PHE A 124 -6.73 -7.45 -1.87
N ALA A 125 -6.57 -8.50 -1.06
CA ALA A 125 -6.34 -9.86 -1.52
C ALA A 125 -7.49 -10.36 -2.40
N VAL A 126 -8.73 -10.22 -1.93
CA VAL A 126 -9.94 -10.59 -2.70
C VAL A 126 -10.01 -9.85 -4.04
N SER A 127 -9.71 -8.55 -4.05
CA SER A 127 -9.68 -7.76 -5.29
C SER A 127 -8.63 -8.29 -6.27
N CYS A 128 -7.43 -8.63 -5.78
CA CYS A 128 -6.36 -9.19 -6.61
C CYS A 128 -6.71 -10.56 -7.19
N PHE A 129 -7.28 -11.46 -6.37
CA PHE A 129 -7.69 -12.79 -6.82
C PHE A 129 -8.82 -12.73 -7.85
N ASN A 130 -9.84 -11.89 -7.60
CA ASN A 130 -10.93 -11.70 -8.58
C ASN A 130 -10.41 -11.15 -9.90
N TYR A 131 -9.55 -10.13 -9.87
CA TYR A 131 -8.96 -9.57 -11.08
C TYR A 131 -8.16 -10.62 -11.87
N ALA A 132 -7.37 -11.44 -11.18
CA ALA A 132 -6.61 -12.52 -11.80
C ALA A 132 -7.52 -13.56 -12.49
N LEU A 133 -8.61 -13.97 -11.84
CA LEU A 133 -9.58 -14.91 -12.39
C LEU A 133 -10.32 -14.32 -13.60
N GLU A 134 -10.82 -13.10 -13.49
CA GLU A 134 -11.56 -12.43 -14.57
C GLU A 134 -10.70 -12.27 -15.84
N ASN A 135 -9.41 -12.01 -15.66
CA ASN A 135 -8.49 -11.81 -16.78
C ASN A 135 -7.70 -13.08 -17.15
N LYS A 136 -7.89 -14.19 -16.44
CA LYS A 136 -7.17 -15.46 -16.62
C LYS A 136 -5.65 -15.30 -16.64
N ILE A 137 -5.12 -14.53 -15.69
CA ILE A 137 -3.69 -14.27 -15.55
C ILE A 137 -3.17 -14.78 -14.20
N PRO A 138 -1.94 -15.31 -14.11
CA PRO A 138 -1.33 -15.67 -12.85
C PRO A 138 -1.22 -14.47 -11.91
N LEU A 139 -1.33 -14.71 -10.60
CA LEU A 139 -1.12 -13.71 -9.57
C LEU A 139 0.18 -13.94 -8.83
N TRP A 140 1.01 -12.92 -8.80
CA TRP A 140 2.27 -12.90 -8.06
C TRP A 140 2.17 -11.88 -6.94
N PHE A 141 2.39 -12.32 -5.71
CA PHE A 141 2.44 -11.44 -4.55
C PHE A 141 3.82 -11.49 -3.91
N GLY A 142 4.42 -10.33 -3.67
CA GLY A 142 5.73 -10.23 -3.03
C GLY A 142 5.71 -9.30 -1.82
N ALA A 143 6.39 -9.73 -0.74
CA ALA A 143 6.60 -8.94 0.45
C ALA A 143 7.97 -9.26 1.07
N LYS A 144 8.49 -8.33 1.88
CA LYS A 144 9.79 -8.49 2.56
C LYS A 144 9.64 -9.17 3.93
N ASP A 145 8.88 -10.24 4.01
CA ASP A 145 8.59 -10.96 5.26
C ASP A 145 9.83 -11.60 5.93
N THR A 146 10.90 -11.78 5.19
CA THR A 146 12.19 -12.25 5.73
C THR A 146 12.80 -11.27 6.73
N ILE A 147 12.50 -9.97 6.63
CA ILE A 147 12.95 -8.90 7.51
C ILE A 147 11.78 -8.31 8.30
N SER A 148 10.72 -7.90 7.63
CA SER A 148 9.49 -7.37 8.23
C SER A 148 8.58 -8.50 8.71
N LYS A 149 9.00 -9.15 9.80
CA LYS A 149 8.41 -10.41 10.30
C LYS A 149 7.01 -10.28 10.90
N THR A 150 6.55 -9.08 11.15
CA THR A 150 5.20 -8.82 11.67
C THR A 150 4.34 -8.15 10.60
N TYR A 151 4.82 -7.06 10.02
CA TYR A 151 4.03 -6.26 9.08
C TYR A 151 3.83 -6.98 7.74
N ASP A 152 4.90 -7.24 6.99
CA ASP A 152 4.82 -7.90 5.69
C ASP A 152 4.38 -9.36 5.81
N HIS A 153 4.76 -10.02 6.91
CA HIS A 153 4.35 -11.40 7.18
C HIS A 153 2.82 -11.51 7.33
N ARG A 154 2.17 -10.51 7.95
CA ARG A 154 0.71 -10.51 8.07
C ARG A 154 0.01 -10.40 6.73
N PHE A 155 0.53 -9.61 5.80
CA PHE A 155 0.03 -9.59 4.42
C PHE A 155 0.11 -10.96 3.74
N LYS A 156 1.27 -11.61 3.86
CA LYS A 156 1.47 -12.95 3.30
C LYS A 156 0.48 -13.96 3.88
N ASP A 157 0.31 -13.96 5.18
CA ASP A 157 -0.59 -14.90 5.86
C ASP A 157 -2.03 -14.72 5.38
N ILE A 158 -2.52 -13.48 5.34
CA ILE A 158 -3.88 -13.18 4.88
C ILE A 158 -4.08 -13.58 3.41
N PHE A 159 -3.12 -13.30 2.53
CA PHE A 159 -3.20 -13.73 1.14
C PHE A 159 -3.26 -15.26 1.02
N ASN A 160 -2.42 -15.98 1.75
CA ASN A 160 -2.40 -17.45 1.74
C ASN A 160 -3.69 -18.03 2.33
N GLU A 161 -4.16 -17.51 3.47
CA GLU A 161 -5.41 -17.96 4.11
C GLU A 161 -6.61 -17.84 3.16
N ILE A 162 -6.74 -16.70 2.47
CA ILE A 162 -7.84 -16.46 1.53
C ILE A 162 -7.68 -17.32 0.29
N TYR A 163 -6.47 -17.47 -0.25
CA TYR A 163 -6.20 -18.30 -1.40
C TYR A 163 -6.61 -19.76 -1.16
N GLU A 164 -6.08 -20.37 -0.10
CA GLU A 164 -6.35 -21.77 0.22
C GLU A 164 -7.84 -22.03 0.50
N ARG A 165 -8.53 -21.10 1.16
CA ARG A 165 -9.92 -21.25 1.54
C ARG A 165 -10.91 -21.02 0.38
N ASP A 166 -10.69 -19.95 -0.43
CA ASP A 166 -11.74 -19.43 -1.32
C ASP A 166 -11.37 -19.46 -2.81
N TYR A 167 -10.09 -19.57 -3.17
CA TYR A 167 -9.61 -19.31 -4.53
C TYR A 167 -8.83 -20.46 -5.18
N LYS A 168 -8.27 -21.37 -4.43
CA LYS A 168 -7.38 -22.40 -4.95
C LYS A 168 -8.03 -23.24 -6.04
N GLU A 169 -9.19 -23.82 -5.77
CA GLU A 169 -9.93 -24.62 -6.75
C GLU A 169 -10.30 -23.81 -8.00
N LYS A 170 -10.74 -22.58 -7.81
CA LYS A 170 -11.08 -21.66 -8.92
C LYS A 170 -9.88 -21.33 -9.82
N PHE A 171 -8.70 -21.18 -9.22
CA PHE A 171 -7.46 -20.93 -9.95
C PHE A 171 -7.02 -22.17 -10.73
N GLU A 172 -7.14 -23.35 -10.13
CA GLU A 172 -6.85 -24.63 -10.79
C GLU A 172 -7.80 -24.86 -11.98
N GLU A 173 -9.11 -24.65 -11.81
CA GLU A 173 -10.11 -24.74 -12.88
C GLU A 173 -9.85 -23.72 -14.00
N ALA A 174 -9.40 -22.52 -13.66
CA ALA A 174 -9.06 -21.48 -14.64
C ALA A 174 -7.71 -21.70 -15.34
N GLY A 175 -6.91 -22.68 -14.91
CA GLY A 175 -5.58 -22.98 -15.44
C GLY A 175 -4.55 -21.90 -15.13
N ILE A 176 -4.74 -21.16 -14.02
CA ILE A 176 -3.81 -20.13 -13.54
C ILE A 176 -3.31 -20.48 -12.14
N TYR A 177 -2.29 -19.76 -11.67
CA TYR A 177 -1.68 -20.02 -10.36
C TYR A 177 -1.46 -18.75 -9.56
N PHE A 178 -1.40 -18.92 -8.24
CA PHE A 178 -0.93 -17.91 -7.30
C PHE A 178 0.47 -18.27 -6.81
N MET A 179 1.36 -17.30 -6.79
CA MET A 179 2.73 -17.49 -6.31
C MET A 179 3.14 -16.37 -5.36
N TYR A 180 3.69 -16.78 -4.22
CA TYR A 180 4.33 -15.85 -3.28
C TYR A 180 5.82 -15.74 -3.57
N LEU A 181 6.29 -14.51 -3.75
CA LEU A 181 7.70 -14.18 -3.95
C LEU A 181 8.31 -13.64 -2.66
N ARG A 182 9.40 -14.23 -2.24
CA ARG A 182 10.24 -13.68 -1.18
C ARG A 182 11.18 -12.63 -1.78
N CYS A 183 10.91 -11.36 -1.48
CA CYS A 183 11.75 -10.24 -1.93
C CYS A 183 12.88 -9.94 -0.94
#